data_0d6f96cf6285471abf48377a1f5a7c51
#
_entry.id   0d6f96cf6285471abf48377a1f5a7c51
#
_cell.length_a   1.000
_cell.length_b   1.000
_cell.length_c   1.000
_cell.angle_alpha   90.00
_cell.angle_beta   90.00
_cell.angle_gamma   90.00
#
_symmetry.space_group_name_H-M   'P 1'
#
loop_
_entity.id
_entity.type
_entity.pdbx_description
1 polymer ?
#
loop_
_entity_poly.entity_id
_entity_poly.type
_entity_poly.pdbx_seq_one_letter_code
_entity_poly.pdbx_strand_id
1 'polypeptide(L)'
;MKNVLWIYKNTHGFDDKRKVKEEKNMTVKECYEQMGADYEGVLGRLRSEALIKKFAKKFLDDGSFQSLKDNLAAGNGEEAFRAAHTLKGVCQNLGFDNLYTVSFDITEKLRGRETEGSEELFAKVEEQYKKTTDAIRMMED
;
A
#
# COMPACT_ATOMS: atom_id res chain seq x y z
N MET A 1 -18.89 10.15 -0.36
CA MET A 1 -18.71 11.29 0.57
C MET A 1 -17.25 11.68 0.70
N LYS A 2 -16.39 10.72 1.09
CA LYS A 2 -14.98 11.00 1.25
C LYS A 2 -14.31 11.43 -0.05
N ASN A 3 -14.69 10.81 -1.16
CA ASN A 3 -14.17 11.16 -2.47
C ASN A 3 -14.59 12.57 -2.90
N VAL A 4 -15.77 13.00 -2.47
CA VAL A 4 -16.27 14.33 -2.79
C VAL A 4 -15.40 15.38 -2.11
N LEU A 5 -15.04 15.17 -0.84
CA LEU A 5 -14.16 16.08 -0.12
C LEU A 5 -12.79 16.15 -0.76
N TRP A 6 -12.26 15.00 -1.16
CA TRP A 6 -10.96 14.95 -1.81
C TRP A 6 -10.98 15.72 -3.13
N ILE A 7 -12.01 15.50 -3.94
CA ILE A 7 -12.16 16.19 -5.23
C ILE A 7 -12.27 17.68 -5.02
N TYR A 8 -13.09 18.09 -4.06
CA TYR A 8 -13.28 19.50 -3.76
C TYR A 8 -11.95 20.17 -3.43
N LYS A 9 -11.19 19.55 -2.52
CA LYS A 9 -9.93 20.10 -2.07
C LYS A 9 -8.94 20.24 -3.22
N ASN A 10 -8.86 19.25 -4.09
CA ASN A 10 -7.92 19.26 -5.20
C ASN A 10 -8.35 20.20 -6.30
N THR A 11 -9.66 20.31 -6.57
CA THR A 11 -10.18 21.16 -7.62
C THR A 11 -10.02 22.64 -7.28
N HIS A 12 -10.26 22.99 -6.04
CA HIS A 12 -10.26 24.39 -5.62
C HIS A 12 -8.90 24.87 -5.11
N GLY A 13 -7.94 23.96 -5.01
CA GLY A 13 -6.62 24.33 -4.50
C GLY A 13 -6.69 24.89 -3.09
N PHE A 14 -7.75 24.61 -2.41
CA PHE A 14 -8.02 25.16 -1.08
C PHE A 14 -7.56 24.18 -0.01
N ASP A 15 -6.66 24.65 0.85
CA ASP A 15 -6.11 23.82 1.91
C ASP A 15 -6.73 24.18 3.24
N ASP A 16 -7.70 23.41 3.67
CA ASP A 16 -8.36 23.58 4.96
C ASP A 16 -7.99 22.38 5.83
N LYS A 17 -7.17 22.63 6.81
CA LYS A 17 -6.67 21.55 7.69
C LYS A 17 -7.80 20.84 8.43
N ARG A 18 -8.89 21.54 8.73
CA ARG A 18 -10.03 20.90 9.38
C ARG A 18 -10.65 19.86 8.47
N LYS A 19 -10.76 20.15 7.19
CA LYS A 19 -11.32 19.21 6.23
C LYS A 19 -10.39 18.02 6.04
N VAL A 20 -9.09 18.23 6.09
CA VAL A 20 -8.12 17.12 6.03
C VAL A 20 -8.35 16.19 7.20
N LYS A 21 -8.55 16.73 8.42
CA LYS A 21 -8.84 15.91 9.59
C LYS A 21 -10.16 15.19 9.46
N GLU A 22 -11.18 15.85 8.91
CA GLU A 22 -12.49 15.25 8.73
C GLU A 22 -12.45 14.08 7.77
N GLU A 23 -11.48 14.07 6.83
CA GLU A 23 -11.30 12.98 5.89
C GLU A 23 -10.80 11.72 6.58
N LYS A 24 -10.17 11.83 7.75
CA LYS A 24 -9.69 10.70 8.53
C LYS A 24 -10.81 10.14 9.38
N ASN A 25 -11.79 9.52 8.73
CA ASN A 25 -12.95 9.01 9.44
C ASN A 25 -13.34 7.58 9.02
N MET A 26 -12.43 6.85 8.38
CA MET A 26 -12.70 5.48 8.00
C MET A 26 -12.26 4.52 9.11
N THR A 27 -13.10 3.54 9.37
CA THR A 27 -12.70 2.47 10.30
C THR A 27 -11.63 1.61 9.63
N VAL A 28 -10.94 0.82 10.44
CA VAL A 28 -9.95 -0.13 9.92
C VAL A 28 -10.59 -1.06 8.88
N LYS A 29 -11.77 -1.58 9.20
CA LYS A 29 -12.46 -2.49 8.29
C LYS A 29 -12.82 -1.80 6.98
N GLU A 30 -13.32 -0.56 7.05
CA GLU A 30 -13.64 0.20 5.84
C GLU A 30 -12.40 0.43 4.98
N CYS A 31 -11.27 0.74 5.61
CA CYS A 31 -10.03 0.94 4.87
C CYS A 31 -9.61 -0.33 4.14
N TYR A 32 -9.70 -1.47 4.83
CA TYR A 32 -9.37 -2.76 4.21
C TYR A 32 -10.30 -3.06 3.04
N GLU A 33 -11.59 -2.79 3.20
CA GLU A 33 -12.54 -3.00 2.12
C GLU A 33 -12.25 -2.10 0.93
N GLN A 34 -11.94 -0.85 1.19
CA GLN A 34 -11.66 0.11 0.13
C GLN A 34 -10.42 -0.28 -0.68
N MET A 35 -9.38 -0.78 -0.04
CA MET A 35 -8.18 -1.16 -0.77
C MET A 35 -8.25 -2.54 -1.41
N GLY A 36 -9.26 -3.34 -1.05
CA GLY A 36 -9.37 -4.71 -1.56
C GLY A 36 -8.54 -5.69 -0.77
N ALA A 37 -8.41 -5.45 0.53
CA ALA A 37 -7.61 -6.28 1.44
C ALA A 37 -8.51 -7.21 2.26
N ASP A 38 -7.89 -8.17 2.93
CA ASP A 38 -8.57 -9.23 3.68
C ASP A 38 -8.61 -8.90 5.17
N TYR A 39 -9.60 -8.11 5.57
CA TYR A 39 -9.75 -7.73 6.97
C TYR A 39 -9.98 -8.94 7.88
N GLU A 40 -10.89 -9.85 7.47
CA GLU A 40 -11.25 -10.99 8.29
C GLU A 40 -10.05 -11.92 8.50
N GLY A 41 -9.24 -12.12 7.46
CA GLY A 41 -8.07 -12.95 7.58
C GLY A 41 -7.04 -12.39 8.54
N VAL A 42 -6.76 -11.08 8.45
CA VAL A 42 -5.78 -10.48 9.35
C VAL A 42 -6.32 -10.40 10.77
N LEU A 43 -7.62 -10.15 10.93
CA LEU A 43 -8.23 -10.14 12.26
C LEU A 43 -8.13 -11.53 12.90
N GLY A 44 -8.31 -12.58 12.12
CA GLY A 44 -8.16 -13.94 12.61
C GLY A 44 -6.76 -14.25 13.10
N ARG A 45 -5.74 -13.67 12.47
CA ARG A 45 -4.35 -13.88 12.86
C ARG A 45 -3.93 -13.02 14.03
N LEU A 46 -4.23 -11.72 13.98
CA LEU A 46 -3.78 -10.78 15.01
C LEU A 46 -4.72 -10.67 16.20
N ARG A 47 -5.98 -11.05 16.00
CA ARG A 47 -7.01 -11.09 17.04
C ARG A 47 -7.28 -9.76 17.74
N SER A 48 -6.85 -8.65 17.14
CA SER A 48 -7.01 -7.34 17.74
C SER A 48 -7.06 -6.28 16.63
N GLU A 49 -8.17 -5.55 16.58
CA GLU A 49 -8.29 -4.45 15.63
C GLU A 49 -7.27 -3.35 15.93
N ALA A 50 -6.97 -3.15 17.21
CA ALA A 50 -5.97 -2.16 17.60
C ALA A 50 -4.59 -2.51 17.04
N LEU A 51 -4.23 -3.79 17.03
CA LEU A 51 -2.96 -4.23 16.44
C LEU A 51 -2.97 -4.09 14.93
N ILE A 52 -4.08 -4.41 14.29
CA ILE A 52 -4.20 -4.23 12.83
C ILE A 52 -3.96 -2.76 12.49
N LYS A 53 -4.65 -1.87 13.20
CA LYS A 53 -4.51 -0.44 12.99
C LYS A 53 -3.07 0.01 13.15
N LYS A 54 -2.42 -0.43 14.21
CA LYS A 54 -1.04 -0.07 14.51
C LYS A 54 -0.10 -0.51 13.39
N PHE A 55 -0.21 -1.76 12.97
CA PHE A 55 0.69 -2.29 11.94
C PHE A 55 0.38 -1.71 10.55
N ALA A 56 -0.90 -1.49 10.25
CA ALA A 56 -1.26 -0.86 8.99
C ALA A 56 -0.68 0.56 8.92
N LYS A 57 -0.78 1.32 10.00
CA LYS A 57 -0.21 2.67 10.02
C LYS A 57 1.32 2.65 9.92
N LYS A 58 1.96 1.64 10.51
CA LYS A 58 3.41 1.48 10.39
C LYS A 58 3.83 1.20 8.95
N PHE A 59 2.95 0.63 8.15
CA PHE A 59 3.26 0.38 6.75
C PHE A 59 3.59 1.66 6.00
N LEU A 60 3.04 2.80 6.44
CA LEU A 60 3.35 4.08 5.80
C LEU A 60 4.84 4.43 5.90
N ASP A 61 5.54 3.87 6.88
CA ASP A 61 6.96 4.09 7.08
C ASP A 61 7.83 2.97 6.50
N ASP A 62 7.20 1.96 5.89
CA ASP A 62 7.94 0.84 5.30
C ASP A 62 8.62 1.28 4.02
N GLY A 63 9.92 1.02 3.92
CA GLY A 63 10.72 1.48 2.80
C GLY A 63 10.81 0.52 1.62
N SER A 64 10.12 -0.62 1.67
CA SER A 64 10.26 -1.66 0.65
C SER A 64 9.84 -1.18 -0.74
N PHE A 65 8.72 -0.47 -0.82
CA PHE A 65 8.24 0.02 -2.12
C PHE A 65 9.25 1.03 -2.71
N GLN A 66 9.72 1.98 -1.90
CA GLN A 66 10.67 2.98 -2.39
C GLN A 66 11.97 2.31 -2.82
N SER A 67 12.43 1.33 -2.06
CA SER A 67 13.62 0.57 -2.42
C SER A 67 13.43 -0.16 -3.75
N LEU A 68 12.26 -0.77 -3.95
CA LEU A 68 11.96 -1.43 -5.21
C LEU A 68 12.01 -0.43 -6.37
N LYS A 69 11.37 0.70 -6.20
CA LYS A 69 11.33 1.74 -7.22
C LYS A 69 12.74 2.23 -7.58
N ASP A 70 13.53 2.55 -6.57
CA ASP A 70 14.87 3.09 -6.78
C ASP A 70 15.81 2.07 -7.44
N ASN A 71 15.70 0.81 -7.04
CA ASN A 71 16.58 -0.22 -7.58
C ASN A 71 16.18 -0.63 -9.00
N LEU A 72 14.90 -0.56 -9.33
CA LEU A 72 14.48 -0.76 -10.71
C LEU A 72 15.02 0.36 -11.60
N ALA A 73 14.95 1.60 -11.13
CA ALA A 73 15.48 2.74 -11.87
C ALA A 73 16.98 2.63 -12.08
N ALA A 74 17.68 2.07 -11.11
CA ALA A 74 19.14 1.89 -11.18
C ALA A 74 19.56 0.64 -11.95
N GLY A 75 18.60 -0.21 -12.34
CA GLY A 75 18.91 -1.45 -13.02
C GLY A 75 19.53 -2.50 -12.10
N ASN A 76 19.35 -2.35 -10.78
CA ASN A 76 19.93 -3.25 -9.80
C ASN A 76 18.95 -4.38 -9.49
N GLY A 77 19.01 -5.45 -10.29
CA GLY A 77 18.07 -6.56 -10.19
C GLY A 77 18.15 -7.33 -8.88
N GLU A 78 19.34 -7.45 -8.30
CA GLU A 78 19.53 -8.16 -7.04
C GLU A 78 18.75 -7.45 -5.91
N GLU A 79 18.96 -6.14 -5.78
CA GLU A 79 18.29 -5.39 -4.71
C GLU A 79 16.83 -5.15 -5.01
N ALA A 80 16.46 -5.02 -6.29
CA ALA A 80 15.05 -4.89 -6.66
C ALA A 80 14.29 -6.17 -6.29
N PHE A 81 14.90 -7.34 -6.52
CA PHE A 81 14.28 -8.60 -6.12
C PHE A 81 14.07 -8.65 -4.61
N ARG A 82 15.10 -8.28 -3.84
CA ARG A 82 15.00 -8.29 -2.38
C ARG A 82 13.88 -7.38 -1.88
N ALA A 83 13.80 -6.19 -2.46
CA ALA A 83 12.77 -5.23 -2.08
C ALA A 83 11.37 -5.75 -2.40
N ALA A 84 11.19 -6.33 -3.59
CA ALA A 84 9.90 -6.90 -3.99
C ALA A 84 9.52 -8.05 -3.07
N HIS A 85 10.47 -8.92 -2.74
CA HIS A 85 10.22 -10.06 -1.86
C HIS A 85 9.81 -9.58 -0.47
N THR A 86 10.49 -8.55 0.05
CA THR A 86 10.15 -7.97 1.35
C THR A 86 8.75 -7.36 1.34
N LEU A 87 8.44 -6.58 0.29
CA LEU A 87 7.13 -5.96 0.16
C LEU A 87 6.04 -7.03 0.12
N LYS A 88 6.26 -8.09 -0.66
CA LYS A 88 5.31 -9.20 -0.75
C LYS A 88 5.05 -9.80 0.64
N GLY A 89 6.10 -10.04 1.41
CA GLY A 89 5.97 -10.62 2.75
C GLY A 89 5.20 -9.72 3.71
N VAL A 90 5.47 -8.43 3.68
CA VAL A 90 4.76 -7.48 4.53
C VAL A 90 3.27 -7.46 4.17
N CYS A 91 2.96 -7.43 2.88
CA CYS A 91 1.57 -7.42 2.43
C CYS A 91 0.84 -8.70 2.82
N GLN A 92 1.51 -9.83 2.76
CA GLN A 92 0.93 -11.10 3.18
C GLN A 92 0.57 -11.07 4.65
N ASN A 93 1.48 -10.59 5.49
CA ASN A 93 1.25 -10.53 6.92
C ASN A 93 0.12 -9.60 7.31
N LEU A 94 -0.03 -8.49 6.59
CA LEU A 94 -1.05 -7.48 6.91
C LEU A 94 -2.36 -7.70 6.17
N GLY A 95 -2.46 -8.75 5.34
CA GLY A 95 -3.69 -9.04 4.61
C GLY A 95 -3.98 -8.06 3.48
N PHE A 96 -2.97 -7.37 2.98
CA PHE A 96 -3.13 -6.43 1.85
C PHE A 96 -3.14 -7.22 0.55
N ASP A 97 -4.19 -7.99 0.32
CA ASP A 97 -4.28 -8.90 -0.82
C ASP A 97 -4.13 -8.21 -2.16
N ASN A 98 -4.67 -7.01 -2.29
CA ASN A 98 -4.56 -6.23 -3.51
C ASN A 98 -3.10 -5.94 -3.87
N LEU A 99 -2.33 -5.51 -2.89
CA LEU A 99 -0.91 -5.20 -3.10
C LEU A 99 -0.06 -6.48 -3.11
N TYR A 100 -0.48 -7.49 -2.37
CA TYR A 100 0.22 -8.77 -2.34
C TYR A 100 0.29 -9.40 -3.73
N THR A 101 -0.85 -9.45 -4.44
CA THR A 101 -0.92 -10.10 -5.74
C THR A 101 0.07 -9.49 -6.73
N VAL A 102 0.09 -8.16 -6.81
CA VAL A 102 1.00 -7.50 -7.76
C VAL A 102 2.45 -7.56 -7.29
N SER A 103 2.67 -7.56 -5.97
CA SER A 103 4.03 -7.72 -5.42
C SER A 103 4.56 -9.13 -5.67
N PHE A 104 3.69 -10.12 -5.61
CA PHE A 104 4.04 -11.49 -5.94
C PHE A 104 4.51 -11.57 -7.39
N ASP A 105 3.72 -11.00 -8.30
CA ASP A 105 4.02 -11.09 -9.73
C ASP A 105 5.38 -10.46 -10.06
N ILE A 106 5.65 -9.27 -9.53
CA ILE A 106 6.93 -8.63 -9.82
C ILE A 106 8.10 -9.34 -9.13
N THR A 107 7.84 -9.94 -7.96
CA THR A 107 8.88 -10.75 -7.29
C THR A 107 9.29 -11.91 -8.18
N GLU A 108 8.31 -12.60 -8.76
CA GLU A 108 8.60 -13.72 -9.66
C GLU A 108 9.35 -13.26 -10.90
N LYS A 109 8.97 -12.13 -11.46
CA LYS A 109 9.68 -11.56 -12.61
C LYS A 109 11.14 -11.25 -12.28
N LEU A 110 11.40 -10.72 -11.10
CA LEU A 110 12.74 -10.31 -10.70
C LEU A 110 13.58 -11.47 -10.13
N ARG A 111 13.02 -12.66 -10.05
CA ARG A 111 13.74 -13.82 -9.50
C ARG A 111 15.04 -14.09 -10.26
N GLY A 112 15.07 -13.82 -11.56
CA GLY A 112 16.29 -13.94 -12.36
C GLY A 112 17.27 -12.79 -12.19
N ARG A 113 16.97 -11.84 -11.32
CA ARG A 113 17.80 -10.65 -11.03
C ARG A 113 17.97 -9.70 -12.22
N GLU A 114 17.05 -9.74 -13.16
CA GLU A 114 17.05 -8.82 -14.30
C GLU A 114 15.85 -7.87 -14.20
N THR A 115 16.10 -6.58 -14.39
CA THR A 115 15.04 -5.58 -14.28
C THR A 115 14.30 -5.35 -15.59
N GLU A 116 14.89 -5.78 -16.71
CA GLU A 116 14.31 -5.56 -18.02
C GLU A 116 12.94 -6.24 -18.12
N GLY A 117 11.97 -5.53 -18.66
CA GLY A 117 10.63 -6.06 -18.85
C GLY A 117 9.74 -6.02 -17.63
N SER A 118 10.14 -5.31 -16.56
CA SER A 118 9.36 -5.24 -15.33
C SER A 118 8.47 -4.00 -15.24
N GLU A 119 8.51 -3.12 -16.24
CA GLU A 119 7.84 -1.82 -16.18
C GLU A 119 6.33 -1.92 -15.97
N GLU A 120 5.65 -2.80 -16.70
CA GLU A 120 4.21 -2.96 -16.56
C GLU A 120 3.82 -3.51 -15.18
N LEU A 121 4.61 -4.48 -14.71
CA LEU A 121 4.35 -5.05 -13.39
C LEU A 121 4.58 -4.02 -12.30
N PHE A 122 5.61 -3.20 -12.44
CA PHE A 122 5.85 -2.15 -11.45
C PHE A 122 4.73 -1.11 -11.45
N ALA A 123 4.19 -0.77 -12.62
CA ALA A 123 3.08 0.18 -12.69
C ALA A 123 1.88 -0.33 -11.89
N LYS A 124 1.63 -1.64 -11.93
CA LYS A 124 0.54 -2.24 -11.14
C LYS A 124 0.84 -2.20 -9.65
N VAL A 125 2.09 -2.43 -9.28
CA VAL A 125 2.49 -2.33 -7.87
C VAL A 125 2.29 -0.89 -7.39
N GLU A 126 2.72 0.07 -8.17
CA GLU A 126 2.61 1.48 -7.81
C GLU A 126 1.15 1.90 -7.63
N GLU A 127 0.27 1.46 -8.52
CA GLU A 127 -1.14 1.75 -8.43
C GLU A 127 -1.74 1.20 -7.13
N GLN A 128 -1.47 -0.07 -6.83
CA GLN A 128 -2.00 -0.69 -5.63
C GLN A 128 -1.36 -0.13 -4.37
N TYR A 129 -0.08 0.23 -4.44
CA TYR A 129 0.60 0.86 -3.30
C TYR A 129 -0.06 2.19 -2.96
N LYS A 130 -0.32 3.02 -3.98
CA LYS A 130 -0.99 4.30 -3.77
C LYS A 130 -2.38 4.09 -3.17
N LYS A 131 -3.14 3.15 -3.71
CA LYS A 131 -4.48 2.84 -3.21
C LYS A 131 -4.43 2.42 -1.74
N THR A 132 -3.46 1.59 -1.40
CA THR A 132 -3.30 1.08 -0.04
C THR A 132 -2.91 2.20 0.93
N THR A 133 -1.90 3.00 0.58
CA THR A 133 -1.44 4.06 1.48
C THR A 133 -2.48 5.17 1.60
N ASP A 134 -3.20 5.49 0.53
CA ASP A 134 -4.26 6.48 0.60
C ASP A 134 -5.36 6.01 1.57
N ALA A 135 -5.75 4.75 1.49
CA ALA A 135 -6.76 4.19 2.40
C ALA A 135 -6.29 4.24 3.86
N ILE A 136 -5.03 3.87 4.10
CA ILE A 136 -4.48 3.89 5.45
C ILE A 136 -4.48 5.31 6.02
N ARG A 137 -4.16 6.30 5.20
CA ARG A 137 -4.16 7.70 5.65
C ARG A 137 -5.56 8.21 6.02
N MET A 138 -6.60 7.58 5.48
CA MET A 138 -7.98 7.93 5.82
C MET A 138 -8.46 7.22 7.08
N MET A 139 -7.68 6.32 7.61
CA MET A 139 -8.04 5.54 8.78
C MET A 139 -8.11 6.43 10.03
N GLU A 140 -9.18 6.29 10.79
CA GLU A 140 -9.33 7.04 12.04
C GLU A 140 -8.26 6.63 13.05
N ASP A 141 -7.95 7.54 13.95
CA ASP A 141 -6.93 7.30 14.97
C ASP A 141 -7.41 6.40 16.11
#